data_0d6170a3ad49c72ab8901c3ee22499b8
#
_entry.id   0d6170a3ad49c72ab8901c3ee22499b8
#
_cell.length_a   1.000
_cell.length_b   1.000
_cell.length_c   1.000
_cell.angle_alpha   90.00
_cell.angle_beta   90.00
_cell.angle_gamma   90.00
#
_symmetry.space_group_name_H-M   'P 1'
#
loop_
_entity.id
_entity.type
_entity.pdbx_description
1 polymer ?
#
loop_
_entity_poly.entity_id
_entity_poly.type
_entity_poly.pdbx_seq_one_letter_code
_entity_poly.pdbx_strand_id
1 'polypeptide(L)'
;MRRPRFVLLALALFAGAVWLPSAAEAEKVTIKMATLVPAGSSWHTTLQELAARWQELSGGRVTLRLYPGGVAGDDTDLVRKMRLGTLDAALLAPSGLAQIDREIHALLVPLAYRSYEEFDAVAEGLEPRLAAGFREKGFVVLSWADGGWVQFFAKSPVATPQDLAAQKLFSWSGDQATTELWKAAGFQPVPLPATEISTALQTGLVTAVATSAQAAVLLQWYEHAPYLTDLPWAVLVGGIVVSERSWEKVPAELRGPLAEAARETGRKLSA
;
A
#
# COMPACT_ATOMS: atom_id res chain seq x y z
N MET A 1 7.49 49.51 87.89
CA MET A 1 6.62 49.52 86.73
C MET A 1 7.23 48.56 85.70
N ARG A 2 6.68 47.37 85.58
CA ARG A 2 7.16 46.28 84.63
C ARG A 2 6.21 46.18 83.43
N ARG A 3 6.79 46.33 82.22
CA ARG A 3 6.04 46.14 80.98
C ARG A 3 6.12 44.65 80.52
N PRO A 4 5.04 44.02 80.10
CA PRO A 4 5.09 42.64 79.57
C PRO A 4 5.49 42.64 78.07
N ARG A 5 6.40 41.73 77.70
CA ARG A 5 6.80 41.44 76.34
C ARG A 5 5.80 40.45 75.72
N PHE A 6 5.10 40.87 74.66
CA PHE A 6 4.30 39.97 73.82
C PHE A 6 5.24 39.25 72.84
N VAL A 7 5.27 37.90 72.92
CA VAL A 7 5.93 37.04 71.96
C VAL A 7 4.89 36.68 70.93
N LEU A 8 5.05 37.19 69.70
CA LEU A 8 4.23 36.75 68.52
C LEU A 8 4.82 35.46 67.94
N LEU A 9 4.08 34.34 68.06
CA LEU A 9 4.41 33.06 67.45
C LEU A 9 3.88 33.11 66.06
N ALA A 10 4.71 33.22 64.99
CA ALA A 10 4.34 33.14 63.59
C ALA A 10 4.30 31.66 63.20
N LEU A 11 3.08 31.14 63.00
CA LEU A 11 2.82 29.80 62.46
C LEU A 11 3.05 29.85 60.94
N ALA A 12 4.18 29.34 60.42
CA ALA A 12 4.43 29.18 59.00
C ALA A 12 3.67 27.91 58.49
N LEU A 13 2.55 28.12 57.82
CA LEU A 13 1.85 27.07 57.05
C LEU A 13 2.70 26.77 55.79
N PHE A 14 3.41 25.63 55.81
CA PHE A 14 4.07 25.05 54.66
C PHE A 14 3.00 24.36 53.79
N ALA A 15 2.43 25.07 52.81
CA ALA A 15 1.59 24.48 51.79
C ALA A 15 2.48 23.63 50.85
N GLY A 16 2.54 22.33 51.11
CA GLY A 16 3.16 21.37 50.21
C GLY A 16 2.41 21.33 48.87
N ALA A 17 2.92 22.01 47.87
CA ALA A 17 2.44 21.84 46.51
C ALA A 17 2.74 20.40 46.06
N VAL A 18 1.71 19.55 46.05
CA VAL A 18 1.74 18.23 45.42
C VAL A 18 1.91 18.48 43.93
N TRP A 19 3.12 18.36 43.42
CA TRP A 19 3.39 18.31 41.98
C TRP A 19 2.80 17.00 41.45
N LEU A 20 1.57 17.05 40.97
CA LEU A 20 1.03 16.00 40.11
C LEU A 20 1.85 16.01 38.81
N PRO A 21 2.50 14.91 38.46
CA PRO A 21 3.16 14.85 37.14
C PRO A 21 2.08 15.13 36.08
N SER A 22 2.27 16.22 35.34
CA SER A 22 1.47 16.46 34.12
C SER A 22 1.60 15.21 33.27
N ALA A 23 0.50 14.55 33.00
CA ALA A 23 0.48 13.45 32.03
C ALA A 23 1.06 14.03 30.73
N ALA A 24 2.29 13.63 30.40
CA ALA A 24 2.92 14.03 29.16
C ALA A 24 1.92 13.70 28.05
N GLU A 25 1.43 14.70 27.35
CA GLU A 25 0.52 14.53 26.22
C GLU A 25 1.25 13.61 25.24
N ALA A 26 0.73 12.37 25.11
CA ALA A 26 1.39 11.36 24.31
C ALA A 26 1.50 11.88 22.86
N GLU A 27 2.72 11.94 22.34
CA GLU A 27 3.02 12.48 21.02
C GLU A 27 2.13 11.81 19.97
N LYS A 28 1.35 12.60 19.23
CA LYS A 28 0.44 12.13 18.19
C LYS A 28 1.23 11.85 16.93
N VAL A 29 1.15 10.64 16.44
CA VAL A 29 1.79 10.19 15.19
C VAL A 29 0.77 10.18 14.07
N THR A 30 1.06 10.87 12.96
CA THR A 30 0.28 10.78 11.74
C THR A 30 1.06 10.01 10.68
N ILE A 31 0.52 8.89 10.21
CA ILE A 31 1.05 8.10 9.10
C ILE A 31 0.27 8.51 7.84
N LYS A 32 0.97 9.12 6.89
CA LYS A 32 0.42 9.50 5.58
C LYS A 32 0.55 8.31 4.64
N MET A 33 -0.57 7.78 4.16
CA MET A 33 -0.62 6.64 3.25
C MET A 33 -1.27 7.02 1.93
N ALA A 34 -0.60 6.73 0.81
CA ALA A 34 -1.13 6.95 -0.52
C ALA A 34 -1.41 5.64 -1.26
N THR A 35 -2.26 5.71 -2.27
CA THR A 35 -2.62 4.55 -3.10
C THR A 35 -3.21 4.99 -4.44
N LEU A 36 -3.13 4.12 -5.44
CA LEU A 36 -3.82 4.25 -6.72
C LEU A 36 -5.32 3.91 -6.64
N VAL A 37 -5.74 3.27 -5.55
CA VAL A 37 -7.14 2.88 -5.31
C VAL A 37 -8.05 4.11 -5.39
N PRO A 38 -9.11 4.09 -6.24
CA PRO A 38 -10.00 5.21 -6.41
C PRO A 38 -10.75 5.58 -5.13
N ALA A 39 -10.92 6.89 -4.90
CA ALA A 39 -11.76 7.38 -3.80
C ALA A 39 -13.21 6.88 -3.97
N GLY A 40 -13.82 6.42 -2.87
CA GLY A 40 -15.20 5.91 -2.86
C GLY A 40 -15.36 4.46 -3.33
N SER A 41 -14.29 3.78 -3.78
CA SER A 41 -14.34 2.35 -4.12
C SER A 41 -14.44 1.46 -2.87
N SER A 42 -14.80 0.19 -3.05
CA SER A 42 -14.83 -0.79 -1.97
C SER A 42 -13.47 -0.91 -1.27
N TRP A 43 -12.40 -0.95 -2.03
CA TRP A 43 -11.04 -0.97 -1.47
C TRP A 43 -10.70 0.29 -0.68
N HIS A 44 -11.12 1.47 -1.16
CA HIS A 44 -10.94 2.71 -0.39
C HIS A 44 -11.73 2.68 0.93
N THR A 45 -12.95 2.15 0.92
CA THR A 45 -13.76 1.97 2.14
C THR A 45 -13.05 1.05 3.14
N THR A 46 -12.48 -0.07 2.68
CA THR A 46 -11.69 -0.98 3.50
C THR A 46 -10.46 -0.29 4.14
N LEU A 47 -9.77 0.58 3.39
CA LEU A 47 -8.68 1.39 3.94
C LEU A 47 -9.15 2.45 4.94
N GLN A 48 -10.35 3.01 4.76
CA GLN A 48 -10.96 3.92 5.75
C GLN A 48 -11.31 3.18 7.05
N GLU A 49 -11.79 1.93 6.96
CA GLU A 49 -11.99 1.07 8.13
C GLU A 49 -10.67 0.83 8.88
N LEU A 50 -9.56 0.57 8.16
CA LEU A 50 -8.24 0.46 8.76
C LEU A 50 -7.84 1.73 9.51
N ALA A 51 -8.06 2.91 8.89
CA ALA A 51 -7.75 4.19 9.51
C ALA A 51 -8.55 4.41 10.81
N ALA A 52 -9.83 4.11 10.79
CA ALA A 52 -10.69 4.17 11.98
C ALA A 52 -10.24 3.18 13.06
N ARG A 53 -9.88 1.94 12.67
CA ARG A 53 -9.40 0.92 13.59
C ARG A 53 -8.06 1.29 14.24
N TRP A 54 -7.15 1.89 13.49
CA TRP A 54 -5.89 2.41 14.03
C TRP A 54 -6.12 3.51 15.07
N GLN A 55 -7.06 4.42 14.79
CA GLN A 55 -7.41 5.49 15.72
C GLN A 55 -8.01 4.92 17.02
N GLU A 56 -8.89 3.94 16.92
CA GLU A 56 -9.49 3.23 18.07
C GLU A 56 -8.41 2.51 18.90
N LEU A 57 -7.63 1.62 18.28
CA LEU A 57 -6.62 0.80 18.94
C LEU A 57 -5.53 1.64 19.61
N SER A 58 -5.23 2.81 19.07
CA SER A 58 -4.23 3.69 19.63
C SER A 58 -4.77 4.71 20.65
N GLY A 59 -6.08 4.74 20.89
CA GLY A 59 -6.71 5.80 21.68
C GLY A 59 -6.48 7.20 21.08
N GLY A 60 -6.43 7.30 19.75
CA GLY A 60 -6.20 8.55 19.00
C GLY A 60 -4.73 8.99 18.94
N ARG A 61 -3.79 8.21 19.46
CA ARG A 61 -2.35 8.52 19.38
C ARG A 61 -1.75 8.32 18.00
N VAL A 62 -2.32 7.41 17.18
CA VAL A 62 -1.88 7.14 15.81
C VAL A 62 -3.04 7.38 14.85
N THR A 63 -2.82 8.23 13.86
CA THR A 63 -3.80 8.54 12.80
C THR A 63 -3.25 8.11 11.46
N LEU A 64 -4.03 7.35 10.69
CA LEU A 64 -3.72 6.99 9.31
C LEU A 64 -4.44 7.97 8.38
N ARG A 65 -3.68 8.79 7.65
CA ARG A 65 -4.22 9.76 6.69
C ARG A 65 -4.09 9.23 5.28
N LEU A 66 -5.22 9.01 4.59
CA LEU A 66 -5.29 8.42 3.27
C LEU A 66 -5.23 9.48 2.15
N TYR A 67 -4.51 9.14 1.07
CA TYR A 67 -4.41 9.89 -0.19
C TYR A 67 -4.73 8.94 -1.35
N PRO A 68 -6.03 8.72 -1.66
CA PRO A 68 -6.47 7.77 -2.68
C PRO A 68 -6.37 8.34 -4.10
N GLY A 69 -6.55 7.48 -5.11
CA GLY A 69 -6.76 7.86 -6.52
C GLY A 69 -5.52 8.40 -7.23
N GLY A 70 -4.32 8.04 -6.78
CA GLY A 70 -3.10 8.44 -7.46
C GLY A 70 -2.72 9.92 -7.31
N VAL A 71 -3.38 10.68 -6.40
CA VAL A 71 -3.09 12.11 -6.17
C VAL A 71 -1.65 12.37 -5.72
N ALA A 72 -0.98 11.34 -5.22
CA ALA A 72 0.42 11.42 -4.83
C ALA A 72 1.39 10.92 -5.93
N GLY A 73 0.90 10.59 -7.11
CA GLY A 73 1.64 9.99 -8.22
C GLY A 73 1.40 8.48 -8.35
N ASP A 74 2.16 7.83 -9.22
CA ASP A 74 2.12 6.38 -9.38
C ASP A 74 2.98 5.65 -8.32
N ASP A 75 2.99 4.33 -8.35
CA ASP A 75 3.73 3.50 -7.39
C ASP A 75 5.22 3.86 -7.29
N THR A 76 5.87 4.19 -8.41
CA THR A 76 7.28 4.62 -8.44
C THR A 76 7.47 5.92 -7.67
N ASP A 77 6.56 6.88 -7.86
CA ASP A 77 6.53 8.14 -7.12
C ASP A 77 6.27 7.92 -5.63
N LEU A 78 5.35 6.99 -5.29
CA LEU A 78 5.03 6.69 -3.90
C LEU A 78 6.26 6.15 -3.17
N VAL A 79 6.96 5.17 -3.76
CA VAL A 79 8.19 4.61 -3.17
C VAL A 79 9.27 5.68 -3.02
N ARG A 80 9.48 6.53 -4.05
CA ARG A 80 10.42 7.65 -3.99
C ARG A 80 10.06 8.62 -2.85
N LYS A 81 8.79 8.98 -2.70
CA LYS A 81 8.30 9.88 -1.65
C LYS A 81 8.45 9.26 -0.25
N MET A 82 8.25 7.95 -0.10
CA MET A 82 8.53 7.24 1.16
C MET A 82 10.02 7.29 1.51
N ARG A 83 10.93 7.06 0.53
CA ARG A 83 12.38 7.19 0.75
C ARG A 83 12.79 8.61 1.18
N LEU A 84 12.17 9.64 0.60
CA LEU A 84 12.40 11.04 0.94
C LEU A 84 11.73 11.48 2.26
N GLY A 85 10.74 10.69 2.77
CA GLY A 85 10.01 10.99 4.00
C GLY A 85 8.90 12.02 3.86
N THR A 86 8.48 12.33 2.66
CA THR A 86 7.29 13.16 2.40
C THR A 86 6.00 12.36 2.44
N LEU A 87 6.11 11.04 2.29
CA LEU A 87 5.07 10.04 2.49
C LEU A 87 5.58 8.99 3.48
N ASP A 88 4.69 8.39 4.28
CA ASP A 88 5.06 7.43 5.32
C ASP A 88 4.77 5.99 4.89
N ALA A 89 3.64 5.74 4.21
CA ALA A 89 3.16 4.44 3.81
C ALA A 89 2.49 4.48 2.44
N ALA A 90 2.31 3.31 1.82
CA ALA A 90 1.52 3.14 0.61
C ALA A 90 0.87 1.75 0.56
N LEU A 91 -0.30 1.65 -0.08
CA LEU A 91 -0.76 0.40 -0.66
C LEU A 91 -0.23 0.37 -2.09
N LEU A 92 0.73 -0.52 -2.34
CA LEU A 92 1.48 -0.64 -3.59
C LEU A 92 0.98 -1.82 -4.42
N ALA A 93 0.93 -1.62 -5.73
CA ALA A 93 0.81 -2.67 -6.74
C ALA A 93 2.18 -3.33 -7.01
N PRO A 94 2.25 -4.39 -7.84
CA PRO A 94 3.49 -5.13 -8.08
C PRO A 94 4.66 -4.25 -8.51
N SER A 95 4.42 -3.21 -9.32
CA SER A 95 5.45 -2.29 -9.78
C SER A 95 6.11 -1.52 -8.64
N GLY A 96 5.33 -1.05 -7.67
CA GLY A 96 5.84 -0.36 -6.49
C GLY A 96 6.59 -1.30 -5.55
N LEU A 97 6.05 -2.51 -5.33
CA LEU A 97 6.72 -3.53 -4.55
C LEU A 97 8.10 -3.87 -5.14
N ALA A 98 8.18 -4.06 -6.46
CA ALA A 98 9.42 -4.35 -7.18
C ALA A 98 10.44 -3.20 -7.17
N GLN A 99 9.99 -1.94 -7.02
CA GLN A 99 10.89 -0.80 -6.79
C GLN A 99 11.60 -0.85 -5.44
N ILE A 100 11.00 -1.54 -4.47
CA ILE A 100 11.61 -1.78 -3.16
C ILE A 100 12.46 -3.04 -3.22
N ASP A 101 11.85 -4.16 -3.60
CA ASP A 101 12.51 -5.45 -3.71
C ASP A 101 12.05 -6.25 -4.94
N ARG A 102 13.00 -6.53 -5.83
CA ARG A 102 12.75 -7.32 -7.04
C ARG A 102 12.39 -8.78 -6.77
N GLU A 103 12.68 -9.31 -5.59
CA GLU A 103 12.32 -10.69 -5.23
C GLU A 103 10.80 -10.93 -5.28
N ILE A 104 9.98 -9.87 -5.18
CA ILE A 104 8.51 -9.98 -5.36
C ILE A 104 8.12 -10.60 -6.70
N HIS A 105 8.96 -10.48 -7.74
CA HIS A 105 8.71 -11.12 -9.04
C HIS A 105 8.59 -12.65 -8.95
N ALA A 106 9.09 -13.28 -7.88
CA ALA A 106 8.90 -14.72 -7.66
C ALA A 106 7.42 -15.10 -7.50
N LEU A 107 6.57 -14.17 -7.01
CA LEU A 107 5.12 -14.37 -6.91
C LEU A 107 4.37 -14.02 -8.21
N LEU A 108 5.02 -13.35 -9.15
CA LEU A 108 4.41 -12.81 -10.36
C LEU A 108 4.73 -13.62 -11.62
N VAL A 109 5.28 -14.82 -11.45
CA VAL A 109 5.68 -15.69 -12.59
C VAL A 109 4.43 -16.08 -13.38
N PRO A 110 4.39 -15.75 -14.69
CA PRO A 110 3.23 -16.07 -15.50
C PRO A 110 2.94 -17.55 -15.56
N LEU A 111 1.65 -17.93 -15.46
CA LEU A 111 1.16 -19.30 -15.58
C LEU A 111 1.77 -20.29 -14.55
N ALA A 112 2.38 -19.77 -13.47
CA ALA A 112 2.98 -20.62 -12.45
C ALA A 112 1.95 -21.29 -11.54
N TYR A 113 0.78 -20.70 -11.40
CA TYR A 113 -0.26 -21.15 -10.47
C TYR A 113 -1.53 -21.57 -11.22
N ARG A 114 -2.18 -22.63 -10.76
CA ARG A 114 -3.44 -23.15 -11.29
C ARG A 114 -4.64 -22.83 -10.40
N SER A 115 -4.38 -22.49 -9.13
CA SER A 115 -5.40 -22.13 -8.15
C SER A 115 -4.85 -21.15 -7.12
N TYR A 116 -5.75 -20.56 -6.32
CA TYR A 116 -5.35 -19.74 -5.19
C TYR A 116 -4.64 -20.53 -4.11
N GLU A 117 -5.02 -21.81 -3.88
CA GLU A 117 -4.36 -22.67 -2.90
C GLU A 117 -2.87 -22.92 -3.25
N GLU A 118 -2.55 -23.07 -4.54
CA GLU A 118 -1.15 -23.17 -4.98
C GLU A 118 -0.41 -21.84 -4.78
N PHE A 119 -1.03 -20.73 -5.11
CA PHE A 119 -0.47 -19.39 -4.90
C PHE A 119 -0.23 -19.13 -3.42
N ASP A 120 -1.24 -19.34 -2.57
CA ASP A 120 -1.17 -19.10 -1.12
C ASP A 120 -0.05 -19.91 -0.47
N ALA A 121 0.07 -21.20 -0.81
CA ALA A 121 1.13 -22.06 -0.29
C ALA A 121 2.54 -21.53 -0.64
N VAL A 122 2.73 -21.00 -1.85
CA VAL A 122 4.00 -20.41 -2.27
C VAL A 122 4.22 -19.05 -1.60
N ALA A 123 3.17 -18.21 -1.53
CA ALA A 123 3.22 -16.89 -0.92
C ALA A 123 3.57 -16.98 0.57
N GLU A 124 2.90 -17.89 1.33
CA GLU A 124 3.20 -18.16 2.73
C GLU A 124 4.66 -18.64 2.92
N GLY A 125 5.16 -19.51 2.04
CA GLY A 125 6.54 -20.00 2.09
C GLY A 125 7.57 -18.91 1.82
N LEU A 126 7.25 -17.91 0.99
CA LEU A 126 8.15 -16.82 0.62
C LEU A 126 8.02 -15.59 1.54
N GLU A 127 6.91 -15.44 2.26
CA GLU A 127 6.62 -14.26 3.08
C GLU A 127 7.77 -13.87 4.03
N PRO A 128 8.37 -14.78 4.82
CA PRO A 128 9.44 -14.40 5.75
C PRO A 128 10.66 -13.83 5.01
N ARG A 129 11.00 -14.38 3.86
CA ARG A 129 12.13 -13.93 3.02
C ARG A 129 11.84 -12.57 2.40
N LEU A 130 10.65 -12.39 1.82
CA LEU A 130 10.22 -11.13 1.23
C LEU A 130 10.17 -10.03 2.29
N ALA A 131 9.55 -10.30 3.45
CA ALA A 131 9.49 -9.34 4.56
C ALA A 131 10.88 -8.92 5.06
N ALA A 132 11.84 -9.86 5.14
CA ALA A 132 13.22 -9.56 5.48
C ALA A 132 13.90 -8.67 4.42
N GLY A 133 13.75 -8.99 3.13
CA GLY A 133 14.31 -8.19 2.03
C GLY A 133 13.77 -6.77 1.98
N PHE A 134 12.47 -6.57 2.24
CA PHE A 134 11.88 -5.24 2.37
C PHE A 134 12.48 -4.48 3.56
N ARG A 135 12.64 -5.15 4.71
CA ARG A 135 13.21 -4.54 5.91
C ARG A 135 14.66 -4.12 5.70
N GLU A 136 15.50 -4.93 5.06
CA GLU A 136 16.88 -4.57 4.69
C GLU A 136 16.95 -3.29 3.83
N LYS A 137 15.89 -3.00 3.09
CA LYS A 137 15.75 -1.81 2.25
C LYS A 137 15.03 -0.64 2.94
N GLY A 138 14.80 -0.75 4.26
CA GLY A 138 14.20 0.30 5.10
C GLY A 138 12.68 0.38 5.01
N PHE A 139 12.00 -0.72 4.70
CA PHE A 139 10.54 -0.80 4.63
C PHE A 139 9.99 -1.96 5.45
N VAL A 140 8.82 -1.76 6.04
CA VAL A 140 8.06 -2.78 6.75
C VAL A 140 6.80 -3.10 5.96
N VAL A 141 6.62 -4.36 5.59
CA VAL A 141 5.36 -4.84 5.02
C VAL A 141 4.40 -5.09 6.17
N LEU A 142 3.28 -4.38 6.20
CA LEU A 142 2.24 -4.53 7.22
C LEU A 142 1.24 -5.59 6.82
N SER A 143 0.95 -5.73 5.53
CA SER A 143 0.15 -6.81 4.99
C SER A 143 0.44 -7.02 3.51
N TRP A 144 0.25 -8.25 3.07
CA TRP A 144 0.08 -8.61 1.66
C TRP A 144 -1.41 -8.63 1.34
N ALA A 145 -1.75 -8.43 0.08
CA ALA A 145 -3.08 -8.59 -0.48
C ALA A 145 -2.96 -9.10 -1.90
N ASP A 146 -3.95 -9.82 -2.39
CA ASP A 146 -4.11 -10.08 -3.81
C ASP A 146 -5.33 -9.33 -4.35
N GLY A 147 -5.26 -8.92 -5.60
CA GLY A 147 -6.34 -8.21 -6.30
C GLY A 147 -7.03 -9.10 -7.33
N GLY A 148 -6.87 -10.42 -7.24
CA GLY A 148 -7.46 -11.38 -8.16
C GLY A 148 -6.52 -11.84 -9.28
N TRP A 149 -7.02 -12.76 -10.11
CA TRP A 149 -6.30 -13.23 -11.30
C TRP A 149 -6.12 -12.13 -12.33
N VAL A 150 -4.88 -11.93 -12.76
CA VAL A 150 -4.53 -11.05 -13.87
C VAL A 150 -4.93 -11.72 -15.18
N GLN A 151 -5.64 -11.00 -16.00
CA GLN A 151 -6.06 -11.38 -17.35
C GLN A 151 -5.79 -10.20 -18.30
N PHE A 152 -5.87 -10.43 -19.61
CA PHE A 152 -5.69 -9.35 -20.58
C PHE A 152 -7.05 -8.77 -20.96
N PHE A 153 -7.21 -7.47 -20.76
CA PHE A 153 -8.32 -6.67 -21.26
C PHE A 153 -7.85 -5.91 -22.50
N ALA A 154 -8.59 -6.00 -23.60
CA ALA A 154 -8.18 -5.41 -24.87
C ALA A 154 -9.35 -4.74 -25.62
N LYS A 155 -9.01 -3.86 -26.56
CA LYS A 155 -9.99 -3.19 -27.45
C LYS A 155 -10.55 -4.10 -28.54
N SER A 156 -9.89 -5.20 -28.84
CA SER A 156 -10.32 -6.23 -29.77
C SER A 156 -10.09 -7.62 -29.18
N PRO A 157 -10.79 -8.66 -29.66
CA PRO A 157 -10.61 -10.03 -29.17
C PRO A 157 -9.14 -10.48 -29.21
N VAL A 158 -8.70 -11.14 -28.14
CA VAL A 158 -7.38 -11.77 -28.02
C VAL A 158 -7.58 -13.23 -27.66
N ALA A 159 -7.43 -14.11 -28.66
CA ALA A 159 -7.56 -15.55 -28.49
C ALA A 159 -6.22 -16.29 -28.61
N THR A 160 -5.24 -15.66 -29.23
CA THR A 160 -3.90 -16.22 -29.48
C THR A 160 -2.81 -15.26 -29.05
N PRO A 161 -1.56 -15.74 -28.80
CA PRO A 161 -0.42 -14.84 -28.57
C PRO A 161 -0.19 -13.83 -29.68
N GLN A 162 -0.49 -14.17 -30.94
CA GLN A 162 -0.38 -13.28 -32.09
C GLN A 162 -1.38 -12.13 -32.01
N ASP A 163 -2.61 -12.38 -31.54
CA ASP A 163 -3.60 -11.31 -31.32
C ASP A 163 -3.13 -10.33 -30.26
N LEU A 164 -2.50 -10.83 -29.18
CA LEU A 164 -1.93 -9.99 -28.14
C LEU A 164 -0.69 -9.21 -28.64
N ALA A 165 0.15 -9.83 -29.45
CA ALA A 165 1.31 -9.16 -30.06
C ALA A 165 0.91 -8.03 -31.04
N ALA A 166 -0.31 -8.07 -31.59
CA ALA A 166 -0.85 -6.99 -32.39
C ALA A 166 -1.38 -5.81 -31.57
N GLN A 167 -1.53 -5.99 -30.23
CA GLN A 167 -1.96 -4.91 -29.33
C GLN A 167 -0.81 -4.04 -28.87
N LYS A 168 -1.11 -2.77 -28.58
CA LYS A 168 -0.24 -1.89 -27.81
C LYS A 168 -0.46 -2.20 -26.33
N LEU A 169 0.39 -3.05 -25.77
CA LEU A 169 0.24 -3.58 -24.42
C LEU A 169 0.76 -2.59 -23.39
N PHE A 170 -0.04 -2.20 -22.42
CA PHE A 170 0.44 -1.41 -21.30
C PHE A 170 1.60 -2.11 -20.57
N SER A 171 2.61 -1.36 -20.23
CA SER A 171 3.73 -1.77 -19.38
C SER A 171 3.99 -0.66 -18.35
N TRP A 172 4.43 -1.02 -17.16
CA TRP A 172 4.74 -0.06 -16.11
C TRP A 172 6.01 0.73 -16.44
N SER A 173 5.96 2.06 -16.44
CA SER A 173 7.10 2.94 -16.75
C SER A 173 8.30 2.74 -15.83
N GLY A 174 8.08 2.22 -14.63
CA GLY A 174 9.15 1.91 -13.66
C GLY A 174 9.74 0.50 -13.80
N ASP A 175 9.23 -0.36 -14.70
CA ASP A 175 9.67 -1.74 -14.86
C ASP A 175 10.27 -1.96 -16.27
N GLN A 176 11.49 -1.47 -16.43
CA GLN A 176 12.25 -1.62 -17.67
C GLN A 176 12.52 -3.09 -18.01
N ALA A 177 12.79 -3.93 -17.01
CA ALA A 177 13.12 -5.34 -17.22
C ALA A 177 11.96 -6.11 -17.86
N THR A 178 10.75 -5.98 -17.31
CA THR A 178 9.54 -6.59 -17.88
C THR A 178 9.22 -6.00 -19.26
N THR A 179 9.41 -4.69 -19.45
CA THR A 179 9.22 -4.05 -20.76
C THR A 179 10.14 -4.66 -21.83
N GLU A 180 11.42 -4.88 -21.52
CA GLU A 180 12.35 -5.50 -22.46
C GLU A 180 12.05 -6.99 -22.70
N LEU A 181 11.58 -7.71 -21.71
CA LEU A 181 11.12 -9.10 -21.88
C LEU A 181 9.92 -9.17 -22.84
N TRP A 182 8.93 -8.29 -22.72
CA TRP A 182 7.78 -8.22 -23.64
C TRP A 182 8.25 -7.94 -25.07
N LYS A 183 9.17 -6.97 -25.26
CA LYS A 183 9.75 -6.67 -26.58
C LYS A 183 10.50 -7.88 -27.17
N ALA A 184 11.32 -8.54 -26.36
CA ALA A 184 12.08 -9.72 -26.80
C ALA A 184 11.15 -10.89 -27.19
N ALA A 185 9.97 -10.98 -26.55
CA ALA A 185 8.94 -11.95 -26.90
C ALA A 185 8.07 -11.55 -28.11
N GLY A 186 8.34 -10.41 -28.74
CA GLY A 186 7.64 -9.95 -29.95
C GLY A 186 6.36 -9.14 -29.69
N PHE A 187 6.12 -8.72 -28.45
CA PHE A 187 4.99 -7.86 -28.11
C PHE A 187 5.34 -6.35 -28.26
N GLN A 188 4.32 -5.50 -28.20
CA GLN A 188 4.45 -4.04 -28.32
C GLN A 188 4.15 -3.35 -26.98
N PRO A 189 5.04 -3.41 -25.97
CA PRO A 189 4.82 -2.75 -24.70
C PRO A 189 4.91 -1.23 -24.85
N VAL A 190 3.98 -0.54 -24.19
CA VAL A 190 3.92 0.92 -24.08
C VAL A 190 4.11 1.27 -22.61
N PRO A 191 5.31 1.72 -22.18
CA PRO A 191 5.57 2.05 -20.79
C PRO A 191 4.94 3.39 -20.42
N LEU A 192 4.03 3.35 -19.44
CA LEU A 192 3.30 4.51 -18.92
C LEU A 192 3.14 4.42 -17.40
N PRO A 193 2.98 5.56 -16.70
CA PRO A 193 2.47 5.58 -15.34
C PRO A 193 1.06 4.99 -15.27
N ALA A 194 0.74 4.28 -14.17
CA ALA A 194 -0.59 3.69 -13.99
C ALA A 194 -1.72 4.73 -14.02
N THR A 195 -1.45 5.94 -13.57
CA THR A 195 -2.38 7.07 -13.58
C THR A 195 -2.82 7.51 -14.98
N GLU A 196 -2.09 7.10 -16.02
CA GLU A 196 -2.37 7.46 -17.43
C GLU A 196 -3.14 6.36 -18.18
N ILE A 197 -3.32 5.16 -17.60
CA ILE A 197 -3.92 4.01 -18.31
C ILE A 197 -5.30 4.35 -18.88
N SER A 198 -6.19 4.96 -18.10
CA SER A 198 -7.56 5.28 -18.57
C SER A 198 -7.54 6.17 -19.81
N THR A 199 -6.74 7.25 -19.80
CA THR A 199 -6.58 8.15 -20.95
C THR A 199 -5.90 7.44 -22.12
N ALA A 200 -4.89 6.62 -21.86
CA ALA A 200 -4.18 5.86 -22.89
C ALA A 200 -5.08 4.82 -23.58
N LEU A 201 -5.94 4.15 -22.83
CA LEU A 201 -6.97 3.26 -23.38
C LEU A 201 -8.00 4.04 -24.18
N GLN A 202 -8.50 5.17 -23.66
CA GLN A 202 -9.46 6.01 -24.36
C GLN A 202 -8.93 6.48 -25.72
N THR A 203 -7.70 7.00 -25.76
CA THR A 203 -7.08 7.54 -26.97
C THR A 203 -6.54 6.46 -27.94
N GLY A 204 -6.41 5.21 -27.49
CA GLY A 204 -5.77 4.12 -28.26
C GLY A 204 -4.25 4.20 -28.29
N LEU A 205 -3.63 4.96 -27.40
CA LEU A 205 -2.18 4.91 -27.16
C LEU A 205 -1.80 3.52 -26.61
N VAL A 206 -2.67 2.96 -25.76
CA VAL A 206 -2.66 1.58 -25.29
C VAL A 206 -3.94 0.92 -25.77
N THR A 207 -3.89 -0.35 -26.20
CA THR A 207 -5.06 -1.12 -26.65
C THR A 207 -5.28 -2.40 -25.86
N ALA A 208 -4.33 -2.77 -25.00
CA ALA A 208 -4.50 -3.88 -24.06
C ALA A 208 -3.80 -3.57 -22.73
N VAL A 209 -4.37 -4.08 -21.64
CA VAL A 209 -3.84 -4.00 -20.28
C VAL A 209 -3.97 -5.34 -19.58
N ALA A 210 -2.91 -5.76 -18.86
CA ALA A 210 -2.94 -6.92 -17.99
C ALA A 210 -3.33 -6.45 -16.58
N THR A 211 -4.48 -6.92 -16.08
CA THR A 211 -5.00 -6.57 -14.76
C THR A 211 -6.04 -7.59 -14.30
N SER A 212 -6.49 -7.50 -13.04
CA SER A 212 -7.60 -8.33 -12.58
C SER A 212 -8.95 -7.75 -12.99
N ALA A 213 -9.97 -8.61 -13.08
CA ALA A 213 -11.33 -8.19 -13.37
C ALA A 213 -11.83 -7.17 -12.34
N GLN A 214 -11.50 -7.36 -11.06
CA GLN A 214 -11.86 -6.43 -10.01
C GLN A 214 -11.22 -5.05 -10.22
N ALA A 215 -9.92 -4.98 -10.52
CA ALA A 215 -9.25 -3.71 -10.80
C ALA A 215 -9.80 -3.05 -12.08
N ALA A 216 -10.08 -3.84 -13.14
CA ALA A 216 -10.67 -3.32 -14.37
C ALA A 216 -12.04 -2.67 -14.14
N VAL A 217 -12.86 -3.25 -13.24
CA VAL A 217 -14.16 -2.69 -12.84
C VAL A 217 -13.97 -1.44 -11.99
N LEU A 218 -13.14 -1.49 -10.96
CA LEU A 218 -12.90 -0.35 -10.06
C LEU A 218 -12.34 0.87 -10.79
N LEU A 219 -11.48 0.65 -11.78
CA LEU A 219 -10.82 1.69 -12.57
C LEU A 219 -11.56 2.01 -13.89
N GLN A 220 -12.69 1.35 -14.14
CA GLN A 220 -13.55 1.52 -15.34
C GLN A 220 -12.80 1.27 -16.66
N TRP A 221 -11.74 0.46 -16.65
CA TRP A 221 -10.95 0.17 -17.86
C TRP A 221 -11.70 -0.71 -18.86
N TYR A 222 -12.65 -1.54 -18.37
CA TYR A 222 -13.51 -2.36 -19.22
C TYR A 222 -14.34 -1.54 -20.23
N GLU A 223 -14.62 -0.26 -19.96
CA GLU A 223 -15.36 0.61 -20.89
C GLU A 223 -14.58 0.86 -22.18
N HIS A 224 -13.26 0.85 -22.12
CA HIS A 224 -12.37 1.10 -23.25
C HIS A 224 -11.64 -0.15 -23.75
N ALA A 225 -11.62 -1.23 -22.96
CA ALA A 225 -11.02 -2.52 -23.28
C ALA A 225 -11.97 -3.67 -22.87
N PRO A 226 -13.09 -3.84 -23.59
CA PRO A 226 -14.18 -4.73 -23.17
C PRO A 226 -13.94 -6.23 -23.40
N TYR A 227 -12.88 -6.59 -24.13
CA TYR A 227 -12.58 -7.99 -24.42
C TYR A 227 -11.63 -8.55 -23.39
N LEU A 228 -12.10 -9.52 -22.63
CA LEU A 228 -11.34 -10.24 -21.61
C LEU A 228 -10.82 -11.56 -22.18
N THR A 229 -9.52 -11.82 -22.06
CA THR A 229 -8.94 -13.12 -22.37
C THR A 229 -9.19 -14.09 -21.21
N ASP A 230 -9.81 -15.23 -21.48
CA ASP A 230 -10.03 -16.28 -20.46
C ASP A 230 -8.76 -17.09 -20.22
N LEU A 231 -7.74 -16.42 -19.66
CA LEU A 231 -6.45 -16.99 -19.30
C LEU A 231 -5.97 -16.35 -18.00
N PRO A 232 -5.98 -17.05 -16.87
CA PRO A 232 -5.37 -16.58 -15.63
C PRO A 232 -3.84 -16.53 -15.81
N TRP A 233 -3.33 -15.30 -16.04
CA TRP A 233 -1.93 -15.05 -16.37
C TRP A 233 -1.03 -15.11 -15.14
N ALA A 234 -1.43 -14.43 -14.07
CA ALA A 234 -0.72 -14.34 -12.80
C ALA A 234 -1.70 -13.91 -11.71
N VAL A 235 -1.27 -13.84 -10.46
CA VAL A 235 -2.05 -13.20 -9.37
C VAL A 235 -1.60 -11.74 -9.22
N LEU A 236 -2.56 -10.80 -9.10
CA LEU A 236 -2.26 -9.39 -8.84
C LEU A 236 -1.89 -9.21 -7.37
N VAL A 237 -0.61 -9.23 -7.07
CA VAL A 237 -0.12 -9.06 -5.70
C VAL A 237 -0.03 -7.58 -5.35
N GLY A 238 -0.50 -7.21 -4.16
CA GLY A 238 -0.34 -5.90 -3.57
C GLY A 238 0.17 -5.97 -2.13
N GLY A 239 0.47 -4.82 -1.54
CA GLY A 239 0.88 -4.79 -0.13
C GLY A 239 0.79 -3.41 0.49
N ILE A 240 0.41 -3.38 1.77
CA ILE A 240 0.51 -2.18 2.60
C ILE A 240 1.92 -2.14 3.17
N VAL A 241 2.68 -1.14 2.73
CA VAL A 241 4.09 -0.95 3.11
C VAL A 241 4.26 0.39 3.80
N VAL A 242 5.04 0.42 4.87
CA VAL A 242 5.41 1.64 5.58
C VAL A 242 6.94 1.77 5.61
N SER A 243 7.48 2.99 5.54
CA SER A 243 8.91 3.19 5.76
C SER A 243 9.27 2.85 7.21
N GLU A 244 10.35 2.12 7.43
CA GLU A 244 10.79 1.71 8.77
C GLU A 244 10.94 2.92 9.69
N ARG A 245 11.55 4.00 9.19
CA ARG A 245 11.68 5.28 9.91
C ARG A 245 10.34 5.83 10.40
N SER A 246 9.26 5.72 9.63
CA SER A 246 7.93 6.20 10.04
C SER A 246 7.24 5.22 10.97
N TRP A 247 7.49 3.92 10.79
CA TRP A 247 6.97 2.88 11.68
C TRP A 247 7.60 2.95 13.07
N GLU A 248 8.87 3.34 13.16
CA GLU A 248 9.57 3.52 14.43
C GLU A 248 9.05 4.69 15.27
N LYS A 249 8.37 5.68 14.67
CA LYS A 249 7.68 6.75 15.42
C LYS A 249 6.42 6.25 16.12
N VAL A 250 5.84 5.14 15.67
CA VAL A 250 4.70 4.52 16.33
C VAL A 250 5.16 3.89 17.64
N PRO A 251 4.51 4.17 18.78
CA PRO A 251 4.86 3.58 20.07
C PRO A 251 4.95 2.04 19.97
N ALA A 252 6.01 1.48 20.56
CA ALA A 252 6.36 0.07 20.40
C ALA A 252 5.19 -0.88 20.77
N GLU A 253 4.47 -0.55 21.82
CA GLU A 253 3.33 -1.30 22.34
C GLU A 253 2.12 -1.30 21.37
N LEU A 254 2.03 -0.33 20.46
CA LEU A 254 0.95 -0.22 19.48
C LEU A 254 1.29 -0.92 18.14
N ARG A 255 2.57 -1.13 17.84
CA ARG A 255 2.98 -1.68 16.53
C ARG A 255 2.36 -3.05 16.25
N GLY A 256 2.31 -3.93 17.25
CA GLY A 256 1.68 -5.26 17.13
C GLY A 256 0.19 -5.19 16.77
N PRO A 257 -0.64 -4.55 17.59
CA PRO A 257 -2.07 -4.39 17.30
C PRO A 257 -2.37 -3.68 15.97
N LEU A 258 -1.61 -2.65 15.61
CA LEU A 258 -1.81 -1.91 14.36
C LEU A 258 -1.40 -2.74 13.13
N ALA A 259 -0.31 -3.51 13.23
CA ALA A 259 0.09 -4.44 12.18
C ALA A 259 -0.93 -5.57 11.97
N GLU A 260 -1.52 -6.10 13.07
CA GLU A 260 -2.59 -7.11 12.94
C GLU A 260 -3.81 -6.55 12.24
N ALA A 261 -4.26 -5.34 12.59
CA ALA A 261 -5.34 -4.67 11.89
C ALA A 261 -5.04 -4.48 10.39
N ALA A 262 -3.78 -4.20 10.03
CA ALA A 262 -3.37 -4.10 8.62
C ALA A 262 -3.43 -5.48 7.93
N ARG A 263 -3.01 -6.57 8.59
CA ARG A 263 -3.13 -7.94 8.05
C ARG A 263 -4.58 -8.34 7.82
N GLU A 264 -5.48 -8.03 8.77
CA GLU A 264 -6.93 -8.23 8.58
C GLU A 264 -7.46 -7.45 7.37
N THR A 265 -6.98 -6.22 7.19
CA THR A 265 -7.31 -5.39 6.02
C THR A 265 -6.82 -6.03 4.72
N GLY A 266 -5.57 -6.54 4.68
CA GLY A 266 -5.05 -7.27 3.53
C GLY A 266 -5.95 -8.44 3.12
N ARG A 267 -6.35 -9.27 4.09
CA ARG A 267 -7.30 -10.39 3.85
C ARG A 267 -8.65 -9.91 3.28
N LYS A 268 -9.17 -8.77 3.73
CA LYS A 268 -10.41 -8.18 3.18
C LYS A 268 -10.22 -7.61 1.77
N LEU A 269 -9.04 -7.13 1.42
CA LEU A 269 -8.75 -6.64 0.08
C LEU A 269 -8.62 -7.78 -0.94
N SER A 270 -8.21 -8.98 -0.47
CA SER A 270 -8.11 -10.22 -1.26
C SER A 270 -9.45 -10.96 -1.42
N ALA A 271 -10.50 -10.61 -0.68
CA ALA A 271 -11.82 -11.25 -0.73
C ALA A 271 -12.72 -10.54 -1.75
#